data_b54f067aaf61dab9dae737b75910b361
#
_entry.id   b54f067aaf61dab9dae737b75910b361
#
_cell.length_a   1.000
_cell.length_b   1.000
_cell.length_c   1.000
_cell.angle_alpha   90.00
_cell.angle_beta   90.00
_cell.angle_gamma   90.00
#
_symmetry.space_group_name_H-M   'P 1'
#
loop_
_entity.id
_entity.type
_entity.pdbx_description
1 polymer ?
#
loop_
_entity_poly.entity_id
_entity_poly.type
_entity_poly.pdbx_seq_one_letter_code
_entity_poly.pdbx_strand_id
1 'polypeptide(L)'
;MIEAGISSREIDFLLYIAVYQNEEGIVESVYYKDVCNATEISVQKFYDVIHSLQDKCLISYEKINSADLRVRLVNNDFSRAEYKKGDVGYLNVAQNDFGSHKFRKLKAGSKLLYLYMQRFVNGKHMTMDHFYEKFCEMFGVVKKSLQQYVHELKKNKLLFISRKRNNAYNYEIMMKRSTVLFKKSIQMLREKEYYVNNICALIKTNFSKMAENSNDKAIKDIASLVDTQRAGRHRNFIAVVLLAIKKSLTIQRKEGKKKLELNAALVNRCLTELLEQPAI
;
A
#
# COMPACT_ATOMS: atom_id res chain seq x y z
N MET A 1 -1.01 8.29 14.39
CA MET A 1 -2.02 7.19 14.35
C MET A 1 -2.64 6.89 15.72
N ILE A 2 -1.84 6.71 16.76
CA ILE A 2 -2.36 6.40 18.11
C ILE A 2 -3.20 7.57 18.63
N GLU A 3 -2.65 8.76 18.64
CA GLU A 3 -3.32 10.00 19.09
C GLU A 3 -4.56 10.37 18.25
N ALA A 4 -4.57 9.99 16.98
CA ALA A 4 -5.68 10.26 16.08
C ALA A 4 -6.90 9.33 16.26
N GLY A 5 -6.87 8.38 17.21
CA GLY A 5 -7.98 7.46 17.44
C GLY A 5 -8.36 6.60 16.25
N ILE A 6 -7.35 6.02 15.58
CA ILE A 6 -7.54 5.26 14.35
C ILE A 6 -8.32 3.96 14.60
N SER A 7 -9.28 3.67 13.74
CA SER A 7 -10.09 2.44 13.79
C SER A 7 -9.38 1.24 13.16
N SER A 8 -9.87 0.03 13.45
CA SER A 8 -9.33 -1.21 12.86
C SER A 8 -9.41 -1.23 11.34
N ARG A 9 -10.49 -0.68 10.75
CA ARG A 9 -10.68 -0.63 9.29
C ARG A 9 -9.78 0.39 8.62
N GLU A 10 -9.53 1.51 9.27
CA GLU A 10 -8.60 2.53 8.79
C GLU A 10 -7.16 1.99 8.78
N ILE A 11 -6.77 1.19 9.77
CA ILE A 11 -5.46 0.52 9.79
C ILE A 11 -5.36 -0.45 8.61
N ASP A 12 -6.38 -1.30 8.36
CA ASP A 12 -6.38 -2.24 7.25
C ASP A 12 -6.26 -1.52 5.90
N PHE A 13 -6.99 -0.42 5.73
CA PHE A 13 -6.91 0.40 4.54
C PHE A 13 -5.51 0.98 4.33
N LEU A 14 -4.94 1.63 5.35
CA LEU A 14 -3.60 2.23 5.26
C LEU A 14 -2.52 1.20 4.94
N LEU A 15 -2.57 0.03 5.59
CA LEU A 15 -1.63 -1.04 5.33
C LEU A 15 -1.78 -1.64 3.93
N TYR A 16 -3.00 -1.67 3.41
CA TYR A 16 -3.28 -2.16 2.07
C TYR A 16 -2.72 -1.22 1.01
N ILE A 17 -2.94 0.09 1.12
CA ILE A 17 -2.49 1.06 0.13
C ILE A 17 -1.00 1.40 0.24
N ALA A 18 -0.40 1.32 1.43
CA ALA A 18 0.98 1.72 1.67
C ALA A 18 2.02 0.96 0.82
N VAL A 19 1.70 -0.25 0.38
CA VAL A 19 2.59 -1.06 -0.49
C VAL A 19 2.65 -0.56 -1.93
N TYR A 20 1.68 0.27 -2.33
CA TYR A 20 1.54 0.79 -3.70
C TYR A 20 1.97 2.24 -3.82
N GLN A 21 2.44 2.85 -2.73
CA GLN A 21 2.92 4.21 -2.73
C GLN A 21 4.26 4.34 -3.48
N ASN A 22 4.47 5.51 -4.08
CA ASN A 22 5.77 5.92 -4.57
C ASN A 22 6.65 6.47 -3.43
N GLU A 23 7.86 6.95 -3.73
CA GLU A 23 8.78 7.52 -2.73
C GLU A 23 8.22 8.78 -2.04
N GLU A 24 7.29 9.50 -2.67
CA GLU A 24 6.64 10.70 -2.12
C GLU A 24 5.42 10.39 -1.25
N GLY A 25 5.14 9.10 -1.02
CA GLY A 25 3.99 8.64 -0.26
C GLY A 25 2.67 8.73 -1.04
N ILE A 26 2.73 8.78 -2.37
CA ILE A 26 1.55 8.90 -3.23
C ILE A 26 1.19 7.54 -3.82
N VAL A 27 -0.08 7.16 -3.72
CA VAL A 27 -0.71 6.05 -4.44
C VAL A 27 -1.53 6.64 -5.58
N GLU A 28 -1.06 6.47 -6.82
CA GLU A 28 -1.61 7.13 -7.99
C GLU A 28 -3.04 6.69 -8.36
N SER A 29 -3.41 5.45 -8.02
CA SER A 29 -4.76 4.94 -8.23
C SER A 29 -5.17 3.99 -7.13
N VAL A 30 -6.25 4.32 -6.44
CA VAL A 30 -6.90 3.49 -5.43
C VAL A 30 -8.31 3.19 -5.93
N TYR A 31 -8.49 2.03 -6.55
CA TYR A 31 -9.77 1.58 -7.04
C TYR A 31 -10.60 0.98 -5.89
N TYR A 32 -11.77 1.55 -5.62
CA TYR A 32 -12.57 1.18 -4.44
C TYR A 32 -12.91 -0.30 -4.36
N LYS A 33 -13.21 -0.96 -5.51
CA LYS A 33 -13.57 -2.39 -5.50
C LYS A 33 -12.42 -3.29 -5.06
N ASP A 34 -11.19 -2.96 -5.47
CA ASP A 34 -10.02 -3.75 -5.07
C ASP A 34 -9.75 -3.63 -3.58
N VAL A 35 -9.90 -2.41 -3.04
CA VAL A 35 -9.80 -2.18 -1.60
C VAL A 35 -10.91 -2.92 -0.84
N CYS A 36 -12.16 -2.81 -1.30
CA CYS A 36 -13.29 -3.50 -0.69
C CYS A 36 -13.08 -5.02 -0.65
N ASN A 37 -12.61 -5.60 -1.75
CA ASN A 37 -12.32 -7.03 -1.84
C ASN A 37 -11.16 -7.46 -0.93
N ALA A 38 -10.09 -6.67 -0.91
CA ALA A 38 -8.89 -6.99 -0.12
C ALA A 38 -9.09 -6.81 1.38
N THR A 39 -9.87 -5.81 1.79
CA THR A 39 -10.10 -5.48 3.21
C THR A 39 -11.44 -5.98 3.75
N GLU A 40 -12.25 -6.62 2.90
CA GLU A 40 -13.58 -7.16 3.25
C GLU A 40 -14.52 -6.09 3.83
N ILE A 41 -14.50 -4.88 3.25
CA ILE A 41 -15.40 -3.78 3.62
C ILE A 41 -16.42 -3.47 2.52
N SER A 42 -17.56 -2.92 2.89
CA SER A 42 -18.54 -2.43 1.92
C SER A 42 -18.07 -1.14 1.26
N VAL A 43 -18.66 -0.81 0.10
CA VAL A 43 -18.38 0.45 -0.62
C VAL A 43 -18.65 1.67 0.26
N GLN A 44 -19.78 1.69 0.97
CA GLN A 44 -20.08 2.78 1.90
C GLN A 44 -18.98 2.92 2.95
N LYS A 45 -18.53 1.78 3.53
CA LYS A 45 -17.48 1.79 4.55
C LYS A 45 -16.12 2.23 4.00
N PHE A 46 -15.83 1.97 2.73
CA PHE A 46 -14.65 2.50 2.07
C PHE A 46 -14.64 4.04 2.08
N TYR A 47 -15.74 4.66 1.67
CA TYR A 47 -15.83 6.12 1.68
C TYR A 47 -15.80 6.69 3.09
N ASP A 48 -16.48 6.07 4.06
CA ASP A 48 -16.40 6.46 5.48
C ASP A 48 -14.93 6.46 5.98
N VAL A 49 -14.16 5.43 5.62
CA VAL A 49 -12.74 5.30 5.99
C VAL A 49 -11.91 6.41 5.36
N ILE A 50 -12.11 6.69 4.07
CA ILE A 50 -11.40 7.76 3.35
C ILE A 50 -11.64 9.13 4.01
N HIS A 51 -12.93 9.46 4.24
CA HIS A 51 -13.30 10.74 4.87
C HIS A 51 -12.71 10.85 6.27
N SER A 52 -12.87 9.80 7.09
CA SER A 52 -12.35 9.78 8.45
C SER A 52 -10.83 9.90 8.51
N LEU A 53 -10.09 9.28 7.58
CA LEU A 53 -8.64 9.39 7.52
C LEU A 53 -8.18 10.77 7.06
N GLN A 54 -8.94 11.43 6.18
CA GLN A 54 -8.69 12.80 5.77
C GLN A 54 -8.93 13.77 6.93
N ASP A 55 -10.06 13.63 7.64
CA ASP A 55 -10.40 14.44 8.82
C ASP A 55 -9.33 14.32 9.92
N LYS A 56 -8.72 13.15 10.05
CA LYS A 56 -7.60 12.87 10.95
C LYS A 56 -6.24 13.34 10.41
N CYS A 57 -6.20 13.98 9.25
CA CYS A 57 -4.97 14.43 8.59
C CYS A 57 -3.94 13.30 8.37
N LEU A 58 -4.39 12.05 8.20
CA LEU A 58 -3.52 10.88 7.92
C LEU A 58 -3.35 10.64 6.44
N ILE A 59 -4.30 11.07 5.62
CA ILE A 59 -4.23 11.08 4.16
C ILE A 59 -4.74 12.40 3.61
N SER A 60 -4.36 12.69 2.36
CA SER A 60 -5.11 13.57 1.47
C SER A 60 -5.47 12.80 0.21
N TYR A 61 -6.58 13.11 -0.43
CA TYR A 61 -6.97 12.43 -1.65
C TYR A 61 -7.59 13.37 -2.67
N GLU A 62 -7.47 12.97 -3.93
CA GLU A 62 -8.09 13.61 -5.09
C GLU A 62 -8.91 12.57 -5.85
N LYS A 63 -10.10 12.94 -6.32
CA LYS A 63 -10.91 12.08 -7.17
C LYS A 63 -10.37 12.12 -8.60
N ILE A 64 -9.88 11.00 -9.11
CA ILE A 64 -9.53 10.86 -10.52
C ILE A 64 -10.82 10.68 -11.33
N ASN A 65 -11.72 9.86 -10.82
CA ASN A 65 -13.06 9.62 -11.37
C ASN A 65 -14.02 9.12 -10.27
N SER A 66 -15.20 8.64 -10.69
CA SER A 66 -16.20 8.08 -9.75
C SER A 66 -15.76 6.82 -9.02
N ALA A 67 -14.73 6.14 -9.51
CA ALA A 67 -14.29 4.84 -9.01
C ALA A 67 -12.87 4.84 -8.44
N ASP A 68 -12.04 5.81 -8.83
CA ASP A 68 -10.62 5.88 -8.50
C ASP A 68 -10.24 7.15 -7.76
N LEU A 69 -9.38 6.98 -6.78
CA LEU A 69 -8.80 8.06 -5.99
C LEU A 69 -7.28 8.06 -6.13
N ARG A 70 -6.69 9.23 -6.18
CA ARG A 70 -5.26 9.44 -5.90
C ARG A 70 -5.12 9.76 -4.43
N VAL A 71 -4.32 8.99 -3.70
CA VAL A 71 -4.19 9.14 -2.25
C VAL A 71 -2.75 9.42 -1.89
N ARG A 72 -2.52 10.46 -1.07
CA ARG A 72 -1.23 10.75 -0.46
C ARG A 72 -1.27 10.38 1.02
N LEU A 73 -0.33 9.57 1.45
CA LEU A 73 -0.09 9.27 2.87
C LEU A 73 0.69 10.42 3.52
N VAL A 74 0.09 11.06 4.52
CA VAL A 74 0.72 12.19 5.20
C VAL A 74 1.93 11.72 6.02
N ASN A 75 3.02 12.48 5.98
CA ASN A 75 4.29 12.17 6.63
C ASN A 75 4.95 10.85 6.19
N ASN A 76 4.64 10.37 4.98
CA ASN A 76 5.20 9.14 4.43
C ASN A 76 6.00 9.38 3.15
N ASP A 77 6.62 10.54 3.06
CA ASP A 77 7.48 10.95 1.94
C ASP A 77 8.92 10.51 2.20
N PHE A 78 9.31 9.39 1.59
CA PHE A 78 10.65 8.80 1.69
C PHE A 78 11.68 9.45 0.75
N SER A 79 11.26 10.40 -0.09
CA SER A 79 12.15 11.16 -0.96
C SER A 79 12.95 12.20 -0.19
N ARG A 80 12.49 12.57 1.02
CA ARG A 80 13.12 13.59 1.88
C ARG A 80 14.53 13.19 2.32
N ALA A 81 15.39 14.19 2.45
CA ALA A 81 16.78 14.00 2.86
C ALA A 81 16.91 13.35 4.23
N GLU A 82 15.98 13.64 5.16
CA GLU A 82 15.96 13.09 6.51
C GLU A 82 15.82 11.56 6.50
N TYR A 83 14.97 11.00 5.62
CA TYR A 83 14.83 9.56 5.46
C TYR A 83 16.10 8.94 4.87
N LYS A 84 16.74 9.60 3.91
CA LYS A 84 17.99 9.14 3.29
C LYS A 84 19.15 9.13 4.25
N LYS A 85 19.19 10.08 5.21
CA LYS A 85 20.19 10.15 6.27
C LYS A 85 19.88 9.22 7.45
N GLY A 86 18.69 8.62 7.50
CA GLY A 86 18.25 7.80 8.62
C GLY A 86 17.80 8.59 9.85
N ASP A 87 17.60 9.89 9.72
CA ASP A 87 17.19 10.78 10.82
C ASP A 87 15.73 10.55 11.23
N VAL A 88 14.90 10.08 10.30
CA VAL A 88 13.50 9.73 10.54
C VAL A 88 13.32 8.21 10.49
N GLY A 89 12.81 7.65 11.58
CA GLY A 89 12.55 6.21 11.67
C GLY A 89 11.32 5.77 10.88
N TYR A 90 11.38 4.62 10.24
CA TYR A 90 10.26 3.96 9.59
C TYR A 90 10.07 2.54 10.10
N LEU A 91 8.87 2.00 9.91
CA LEU A 91 8.55 0.61 10.20
C LEU A 91 8.53 -0.19 8.90
N ASN A 92 9.44 -1.17 8.81
CA ASN A 92 9.34 -2.20 7.79
C ASN A 92 8.33 -3.25 8.25
N VAL A 93 7.30 -3.40 7.47
CA VAL A 93 6.19 -4.25 7.81
C VAL A 93 6.01 -5.32 6.73
N ALA A 94 6.01 -6.59 7.13
CA ALA A 94 5.82 -7.68 6.19
C ALA A 94 4.36 -7.77 5.76
N GLN A 95 4.08 -7.51 4.49
CA GLN A 95 2.73 -7.52 3.91
C GLN A 95 1.96 -8.83 4.19
N ASN A 96 2.67 -9.97 4.23
CA ASN A 96 2.08 -11.28 4.52
C ASN A 96 1.37 -11.38 5.88
N ASP A 97 1.79 -10.56 6.85
CA ASP A 97 1.21 -10.59 8.19
C ASP A 97 -0.13 -9.85 8.22
N PHE A 98 -0.29 -8.80 7.42
CA PHE A 98 -1.49 -7.95 7.40
C PHE A 98 -2.61 -8.50 6.53
N GLY A 99 -2.29 -9.20 5.44
CA GLY A 99 -3.27 -9.91 4.61
C GLY A 99 -3.91 -11.12 5.31
N SER A 100 -3.42 -11.52 6.49
CA SER A 100 -3.96 -12.69 7.18
C SER A 100 -5.31 -12.39 7.84
N HIS A 101 -6.26 -13.31 7.71
CA HIS A 101 -7.55 -13.24 8.39
C HIS A 101 -7.43 -13.03 9.92
N LYS A 102 -6.36 -13.57 10.53
CA LYS A 102 -6.07 -13.41 11.97
C LYS A 102 -5.77 -11.96 12.33
N PHE A 103 -4.97 -11.27 11.51
CA PHE A 103 -4.65 -9.86 11.74
C PHE A 103 -5.87 -8.97 11.51
N ARG A 104 -6.62 -9.20 10.43
CA ARG A 104 -7.81 -8.40 10.10
C ARG A 104 -8.86 -8.41 11.20
N LYS A 105 -9.02 -9.52 11.92
CA LYS A 105 -9.97 -9.65 13.05
C LYS A 105 -9.55 -8.93 14.32
N LEU A 106 -8.31 -8.47 14.42
CA LEU A 106 -7.83 -7.79 15.61
C LEU A 106 -8.51 -6.43 15.81
N LYS A 107 -8.66 -6.04 17.09
CA LYS A 107 -9.06 -4.68 17.46
C LYS A 107 -7.94 -3.68 17.07
N ALA A 108 -8.31 -2.40 16.92
CA ALA A 108 -7.36 -1.36 16.54
C ALA A 108 -6.13 -1.28 17.45
N GLY A 109 -6.34 -1.28 18.76
CA GLY A 109 -5.23 -1.25 19.73
C GLY A 109 -4.28 -2.44 19.61
N SER A 110 -4.82 -3.65 19.36
CA SER A 110 -4.00 -4.85 19.14
C SER A 110 -3.20 -4.76 17.84
N LYS A 111 -3.79 -4.21 16.77
CA LYS A 111 -3.09 -3.96 15.50
C LYS A 111 -1.96 -2.96 15.68
N LEU A 112 -2.22 -1.83 16.33
CA LEU A 112 -1.21 -0.81 16.61
C LEU A 112 -0.08 -1.35 17.50
N LEU A 113 -0.41 -2.12 18.54
CA LEU A 113 0.58 -2.77 19.39
C LEU A 113 1.46 -3.72 18.56
N TYR A 114 0.85 -4.57 17.72
CA TYR A 114 1.58 -5.48 16.85
C TYR A 114 2.52 -4.73 15.89
N LEU A 115 2.02 -3.68 15.22
CA LEU A 115 2.81 -2.84 14.34
C LEU A 115 4.00 -2.22 15.06
N TYR A 116 3.76 -1.63 16.22
CA TYR A 116 4.82 -0.99 16.98
C TYR A 116 5.88 -1.98 17.46
N MET A 117 5.47 -3.17 17.87
CA MET A 117 6.39 -4.22 18.32
C MET A 117 7.28 -4.75 17.20
N GLN A 118 6.92 -4.57 15.91
CA GLN A 118 7.81 -4.91 14.78
C GLN A 118 9.17 -4.19 14.86
N ARG A 119 9.25 -3.06 15.55
CA ARG A 119 10.54 -2.37 15.79
C ARG A 119 11.51 -3.18 16.61
N PHE A 120 11.02 -4.16 17.38
CA PHE A 120 11.81 -4.95 18.34
C PHE A 120 12.12 -6.37 17.87
N VAL A 121 11.80 -6.71 16.64
CA VAL A 121 11.95 -8.06 16.08
C VAL A 121 13.40 -8.57 16.08
N ASN A 122 14.39 -7.70 16.19
CA ASN A 122 15.81 -8.07 16.21
C ASN A 122 16.33 -8.48 17.60
N GLY A 123 15.50 -9.15 18.40
CA GLY A 123 15.95 -9.75 19.67
C GLY A 123 16.05 -8.78 20.85
N LYS A 124 15.46 -7.59 20.76
CA LYS A 124 15.36 -6.72 21.94
C LYS A 124 14.28 -7.25 22.88
N HIS A 125 14.70 -7.70 24.03
CA HIS A 125 13.83 -8.18 25.07
C HIS A 125 13.34 -7.01 25.95
N MET A 126 12.04 -7.00 26.25
CA MET A 126 11.47 -6.12 27.26
C MET A 126 11.08 -6.92 28.49
N THR A 127 11.36 -6.39 29.67
CA THR A 127 10.75 -6.91 30.92
C THR A 127 9.25 -6.62 30.91
N MET A 128 8.47 -7.38 31.68
CA MET A 128 7.02 -7.21 31.75
C MET A 128 6.63 -5.80 32.24
N ASP A 129 7.29 -5.32 33.29
CA ASP A 129 6.98 -4.02 33.87
C ASP A 129 7.30 -2.89 32.91
N HIS A 130 8.48 -2.89 32.30
CA HIS A 130 8.84 -1.90 31.29
C HIS A 130 7.92 -1.94 30.05
N PHE A 131 7.45 -3.12 29.65
CA PHE A 131 6.49 -3.27 28.56
C PHE A 131 5.17 -2.56 28.88
N TYR A 132 4.58 -2.85 30.05
CA TYR A 132 3.30 -2.24 30.41
C TYR A 132 3.41 -0.75 30.66
N GLU A 133 4.43 -0.30 31.37
CA GLU A 133 4.68 1.11 31.62
C GLU A 133 4.79 1.90 30.32
N LYS A 134 5.71 1.50 29.46
CA LYS A 134 5.96 2.18 28.17
C LYS A 134 4.75 2.19 27.25
N PHE A 135 4.06 1.05 27.12
CA PHE A 135 2.95 0.98 26.18
C PHE A 135 1.65 1.58 26.74
N CYS A 136 1.44 1.57 28.06
CA CYS A 136 0.31 2.29 28.67
C CYS A 136 0.43 3.80 28.43
N GLU A 137 1.63 4.35 28.66
CA GLU A 137 1.92 5.77 28.40
C GLU A 137 1.74 6.11 26.91
N MET A 138 2.40 5.36 26.01
CA MET A 138 2.38 5.61 24.58
C MET A 138 0.98 5.52 23.96
N PHE A 139 0.16 4.56 24.42
CA PHE A 139 -1.18 4.34 23.88
C PHE A 139 -2.26 5.15 24.62
N GLY A 140 -1.89 5.84 25.69
CA GLY A 140 -2.87 6.54 26.53
C GLY A 140 -3.94 5.61 27.11
N VAL A 141 -3.58 4.37 27.42
CA VAL A 141 -4.53 3.34 27.88
C VAL A 141 -4.15 2.77 29.24
N VAL A 142 -5.16 2.32 29.98
CA VAL A 142 -4.94 1.64 31.24
C VAL A 142 -4.37 0.24 31.05
N LYS A 143 -3.63 -0.27 32.04
CA LYS A 143 -2.98 -1.59 32.01
C LYS A 143 -3.94 -2.72 31.60
N LYS A 144 -5.22 -2.67 32.04
CA LYS A 144 -6.26 -3.67 31.71
C LYS A 144 -6.53 -3.72 30.19
N SER A 145 -6.59 -2.57 29.52
CA SER A 145 -6.79 -2.51 28.07
C SER A 145 -5.59 -3.08 27.33
N LEU A 146 -4.37 -2.74 27.75
CA LEU A 146 -3.16 -3.27 27.16
C LEU A 146 -3.05 -4.79 27.36
N GLN A 147 -3.45 -5.31 28.53
CA GLN A 147 -3.54 -6.76 28.77
C GLN A 147 -4.51 -7.46 27.80
N GLN A 148 -5.64 -6.82 27.47
CA GLN A 148 -6.56 -7.34 26.45
C GLN A 148 -5.92 -7.39 25.05
N TYR A 149 -5.15 -6.36 24.66
CA TYR A 149 -4.44 -6.35 23.38
C TYR A 149 -3.40 -7.47 23.32
N VAL A 150 -2.60 -7.63 24.38
CA VAL A 150 -1.64 -8.72 24.51
C VAL A 150 -2.32 -10.08 24.45
N HIS A 151 -3.45 -10.26 25.15
CA HIS A 151 -4.21 -11.51 25.13
C HIS A 151 -4.72 -11.83 23.73
N GLU A 152 -5.28 -10.85 23.03
CA GLU A 152 -5.78 -11.01 21.66
C GLU A 152 -4.66 -11.41 20.69
N LEU A 153 -3.48 -10.78 20.77
CA LEU A 153 -2.32 -11.14 19.97
C LEU A 153 -1.81 -12.55 20.28
N LYS A 154 -1.76 -12.94 21.55
CA LYS A 154 -1.39 -14.33 21.96
C LYS A 154 -2.38 -15.36 21.42
N LYS A 155 -3.68 -15.13 21.59
CA LYS A 155 -4.74 -16.01 21.09
C LYS A 155 -4.61 -16.24 19.58
N ASN A 156 -4.25 -15.21 18.83
CA ASN A 156 -4.04 -15.30 17.39
C ASN A 156 -2.65 -15.79 16.99
N LYS A 157 -1.78 -16.14 17.97
CA LYS A 157 -0.40 -16.61 17.73
C LYS A 157 0.47 -15.58 16.98
N LEU A 158 0.23 -14.30 17.22
CA LEU A 158 0.99 -13.18 16.65
C LEU A 158 2.03 -12.64 17.63
N LEU A 159 1.85 -12.90 18.93
CA LEU A 159 2.77 -12.52 20.00
C LEU A 159 3.15 -13.75 20.78
N PHE A 160 4.45 -13.92 21.01
CA PHE A 160 5.00 -14.92 21.87
C PHE A 160 5.56 -14.27 23.16
N ILE A 161 5.32 -14.88 24.31
CA ILE A 161 5.86 -14.43 25.59
C ILE A 161 6.61 -15.60 26.20
N SER A 162 7.91 -15.45 26.29
CA SER A 162 8.79 -16.42 26.95
C SER A 162 9.15 -15.96 28.37
N ARG A 163 9.33 -16.90 29.28
CA ARG A 163 9.79 -16.64 30.64
C ARG A 163 11.30 -16.84 30.74
N LYS A 164 12.01 -15.83 31.19
CA LYS A 164 13.44 -15.94 31.53
C LYS A 164 13.64 -16.57 32.92
N ARG A 165 14.85 -17.09 33.18
CA ARG A 165 15.24 -17.71 34.45
C ARG A 165 14.97 -16.83 35.69
N ASN A 166 14.98 -15.51 35.55
CA ASN A 166 14.82 -14.53 36.67
C ASN A 166 13.42 -13.94 36.76
N ASN A 167 12.36 -14.70 36.50
CA ASN A 167 10.97 -14.24 36.50
C ASN A 167 10.65 -13.10 35.51
N ALA A 168 11.59 -12.67 34.69
CA ALA A 168 11.34 -11.70 33.63
C ALA A 168 10.63 -12.36 32.44
N TYR A 169 9.73 -11.63 31.80
CA TYR A 169 9.04 -12.05 30.59
C TYR A 169 9.60 -11.33 29.38
N ASN A 170 9.87 -12.09 28.31
CA ASN A 170 10.21 -11.53 27.03
C ASN A 170 8.96 -11.51 26.14
N TYR A 171 8.73 -10.38 25.53
CA TYR A 171 7.66 -10.18 24.55
C TYR A 171 8.30 -10.23 23.16
N GLU A 172 7.96 -11.24 22.40
CA GLU A 172 8.48 -11.44 21.04
C GLU A 172 7.33 -11.57 20.05
N ILE A 173 7.47 -10.91 18.93
CA ILE A 173 6.56 -11.10 17.81
C ILE A 173 6.96 -12.37 17.06
N MET A 174 5.97 -13.24 16.85
CA MET A 174 6.14 -14.44 16.05
C MET A 174 6.27 -14.07 14.57
N MET A 175 7.50 -13.96 14.09
CA MET A 175 7.74 -13.93 12.65
C MET A 175 7.66 -15.35 12.09
N LYS A 176 6.71 -15.61 11.23
CA LYS A 176 6.65 -16.86 10.49
C LYS A 176 7.77 -16.92 9.44
N ARG A 177 8.93 -17.44 9.81
CA ARG A 177 10.06 -17.64 8.89
C ARG A 177 9.83 -18.71 7.81
N SER A 178 8.85 -19.59 7.97
CA SER A 178 8.85 -20.88 7.27
C SER A 178 8.05 -20.99 5.98
N THR A 179 7.46 -19.91 5.46
CA THR A 179 6.66 -20.00 4.22
C THR A 179 7.04 -18.97 3.16
N VAL A 180 8.25 -18.45 3.25
CA VAL A 180 8.70 -17.28 2.47
C VAL A 180 8.82 -17.57 0.97
N LEU A 181 9.22 -18.76 0.54
CA LEU A 181 9.48 -19.03 -0.88
C LEU A 181 8.21 -19.32 -1.69
N PHE A 182 7.29 -20.12 -1.19
CA PHE A 182 6.06 -20.47 -1.94
C PHE A 182 5.00 -19.35 -1.91
N LYS A 183 4.91 -18.60 -0.80
CA LYS A 183 4.01 -17.45 -0.69
C LYS A 183 4.52 -16.21 -1.41
N LYS A 184 5.84 -16.06 -1.56
CA LYS A 184 6.43 -14.94 -2.29
C LYS A 184 6.01 -14.92 -3.76
N SER A 185 5.88 -16.09 -4.40
CA SER A 185 5.41 -16.17 -5.79
C SER A 185 3.91 -15.84 -5.94
N ILE A 186 3.06 -16.32 -5.03
CA ILE A 186 1.61 -15.99 -5.04
C ILE A 186 1.38 -14.52 -4.69
N GLN A 187 2.14 -13.98 -3.75
CA GLN A 187 2.07 -12.58 -3.38
C GLN A 187 2.55 -11.68 -4.52
N MET A 188 3.68 -12.01 -5.16
CA MET A 188 4.15 -11.28 -6.35
C MET A 188 3.13 -11.32 -7.49
N LEU A 189 2.44 -12.44 -7.69
CA LEU A 189 1.38 -12.55 -8.70
C LEU A 189 0.17 -11.66 -8.35
N ARG A 190 -0.25 -11.63 -7.08
CA ARG A 190 -1.36 -10.76 -6.63
C ARG A 190 -0.98 -9.27 -6.69
N GLU A 191 0.23 -8.92 -6.31
CA GLU A 191 0.76 -7.55 -6.44
C GLU A 191 0.83 -7.12 -7.91
N LYS A 192 1.27 -8.03 -8.78
CA LYS A 192 1.28 -7.83 -10.22
C LYS A 192 -0.12 -7.62 -10.77
N GLU A 193 -1.06 -8.47 -10.41
CA GLU A 193 -2.46 -8.39 -10.84
C GLU A 193 -3.11 -7.09 -10.36
N TYR A 194 -2.91 -6.71 -9.10
CA TYR A 194 -3.39 -5.45 -8.57
C TYR A 194 -2.80 -4.25 -9.30
N TYR A 195 -1.50 -4.27 -9.55
CA TYR A 195 -0.81 -3.20 -10.27
C TYR A 195 -1.32 -3.07 -11.71
N VAL A 196 -1.47 -4.18 -12.42
CA VAL A 196 -2.02 -4.21 -13.78
C VAL A 196 -3.47 -3.70 -13.78
N ASN A 197 -4.30 -4.09 -12.82
CA ASN A 197 -5.68 -3.63 -12.72
C ASN A 197 -5.77 -2.12 -12.44
N ASN A 198 -4.89 -1.56 -11.59
CA ASN A 198 -4.83 -0.12 -11.35
C ASN A 198 -4.44 0.66 -12.60
N ILE A 199 -3.45 0.16 -13.35
CA ILE A 199 -3.06 0.79 -14.62
C ILE A 199 -4.18 0.70 -15.63
N CYS A 200 -4.88 -0.43 -15.73
CA CYS A 200 -6.08 -0.56 -16.59
C CYS A 200 -7.13 0.48 -16.23
N ALA A 201 -7.41 0.69 -14.94
CA ALA A 201 -8.35 1.69 -14.48
C ALA A 201 -7.90 3.10 -14.87
N LEU A 202 -6.63 3.45 -14.65
CA LEU A 202 -6.06 4.74 -15.04
C LEU A 202 -6.15 5.00 -16.55
N ILE A 203 -5.85 3.99 -17.36
CA ILE A 203 -5.95 4.10 -18.82
C ILE A 203 -7.40 4.33 -19.22
N LYS A 204 -8.34 3.55 -18.70
CA LYS A 204 -9.78 3.73 -18.98
C LYS A 204 -10.24 5.13 -18.63
N THR A 205 -9.86 5.64 -17.47
CA THR A 205 -10.29 6.96 -16.98
C THR A 205 -9.77 8.11 -17.83
N ASN A 206 -8.46 8.07 -18.10
CA ASN A 206 -7.82 9.22 -18.77
C ASN A 206 -8.05 9.23 -20.28
N PHE A 207 -8.31 8.07 -20.89
CA PHE A 207 -8.32 7.94 -22.34
C PHE A 207 -9.64 7.39 -22.93
N SER A 208 -10.61 6.98 -22.11
CA SER A 208 -11.91 6.48 -22.61
C SER A 208 -12.67 7.49 -23.48
N LYS A 209 -12.50 8.78 -23.20
CA LYS A 209 -13.12 9.87 -23.99
C LYS A 209 -12.34 10.22 -25.26
N MET A 210 -11.07 9.79 -25.35
CA MET A 210 -10.16 10.13 -26.46
C MET A 210 -10.01 8.98 -27.45
N ALA A 211 -10.20 7.75 -26.99
CA ALA A 211 -10.13 6.54 -27.81
C ALA A 211 -11.53 5.91 -27.88
N GLU A 212 -12.20 6.10 -29.02
CA GLU A 212 -13.58 5.61 -29.23
C GLU A 212 -13.72 4.08 -29.18
N ASN A 213 -12.60 3.34 -29.39
CA ASN A 213 -12.52 1.89 -29.36
C ASN A 213 -11.41 1.41 -28.39
N SER A 214 -11.56 1.69 -27.08
CA SER A 214 -10.70 1.08 -26.09
C SER A 214 -11.12 -0.37 -25.85
N ASN A 215 -10.56 -1.32 -26.60
CA ASN A 215 -10.72 -2.74 -26.37
C ASN A 215 -10.04 -3.10 -25.02
N ASP A 216 -10.77 -3.76 -24.13
CA ASP A 216 -10.25 -4.23 -22.84
C ASP A 216 -8.96 -5.05 -22.97
N LYS A 217 -8.78 -5.75 -24.09
CA LYS A 217 -7.56 -6.47 -24.42
C LYS A 217 -6.38 -5.52 -24.62
N ALA A 218 -6.54 -4.47 -25.41
CA ALA A 218 -5.46 -3.49 -25.65
C ALA A 218 -5.06 -2.76 -24.36
N ILE A 219 -6.02 -2.45 -23.50
CA ILE A 219 -5.75 -1.85 -22.18
C ILE A 219 -4.93 -2.81 -21.28
N LYS A 220 -5.30 -4.10 -21.24
CA LYS A 220 -4.56 -5.12 -20.50
C LYS A 220 -3.15 -5.33 -21.08
N ASP A 221 -3.02 -5.34 -22.40
CA ASP A 221 -1.72 -5.47 -23.07
C ASP A 221 -0.79 -4.28 -22.73
N ILE A 222 -1.31 -3.05 -22.76
CA ILE A 222 -0.55 -1.85 -22.34
C ILE A 222 -0.19 -1.94 -20.85
N ALA A 223 -1.10 -2.32 -19.99
CA ALA A 223 -0.84 -2.48 -18.57
C ALA A 223 0.23 -3.55 -18.27
N SER A 224 0.24 -4.64 -19.05
CA SER A 224 1.25 -5.69 -18.97
C SER A 224 2.63 -5.23 -19.46
N LEU A 225 2.70 -4.38 -20.48
CA LEU A 225 3.94 -3.75 -20.91
C LEU A 225 4.57 -2.90 -19.80
N VAL A 226 3.73 -2.17 -19.06
CA VAL A 226 4.16 -1.36 -17.92
C VAL A 226 4.81 -2.22 -16.85
N ASP A 227 4.21 -3.35 -16.52
CA ASP A 227 4.74 -4.27 -15.51
C ASP A 227 6.08 -4.89 -15.92
N THR A 228 6.25 -5.25 -17.20
CA THR A 228 7.50 -5.83 -17.70
C THR A 228 8.66 -4.83 -17.77
N GLN A 229 8.38 -3.57 -18.05
CA GLN A 229 9.42 -2.53 -18.18
C GLN A 229 9.73 -1.82 -16.85
N ARG A 230 8.93 -2.02 -15.80
CA ARG A 230 9.13 -1.43 -14.48
C ARG A 230 10.39 -1.92 -13.76
N ALA A 231 10.88 -3.11 -14.06
CA ALA A 231 12.04 -3.72 -13.42
C ALA A 231 13.31 -2.88 -13.64
N GLY A 232 13.54 -1.91 -12.75
CA GLY A 232 14.78 -1.13 -12.67
C GLY A 232 14.70 0.35 -13.05
N ARG A 233 13.53 0.94 -13.33
CA ARG A 233 13.45 2.31 -13.87
C ARG A 233 12.37 3.20 -13.22
N HIS A 234 12.80 4.39 -12.83
CA HIS A 234 12.14 5.68 -12.63
C HIS A 234 10.97 5.85 -11.62
N ARG A 235 11.13 6.94 -10.83
CA ARG A 235 10.22 7.46 -9.82
C ARG A 235 8.81 7.80 -10.31
N ASN A 236 8.60 8.04 -11.60
CA ASN A 236 7.32 8.43 -12.21
C ASN A 236 6.94 7.58 -13.41
N PHE A 237 7.19 6.27 -13.36
CA PHE A 237 6.97 5.40 -14.51
C PHE A 237 5.54 5.42 -15.04
N ILE A 238 4.54 5.48 -14.17
CA ILE A 238 3.12 5.60 -14.55
C ILE A 238 2.87 6.90 -15.34
N ALA A 239 3.43 8.02 -14.91
CA ALA A 239 3.29 9.29 -15.62
C ALA A 239 3.92 9.21 -17.03
N VAL A 240 5.06 8.55 -17.15
CA VAL A 240 5.71 8.32 -18.46
C VAL A 240 4.86 7.44 -19.38
N VAL A 241 4.19 6.42 -18.83
CA VAL A 241 3.26 5.58 -19.60
C VAL A 241 2.05 6.36 -20.07
N LEU A 242 1.43 7.16 -19.20
CA LEU A 242 0.31 8.02 -19.59
C LEU A 242 0.73 9.02 -20.67
N LEU A 243 1.93 9.55 -20.59
CA LEU A 243 2.53 10.41 -21.62
C LEU A 243 2.75 9.65 -22.93
N ALA A 244 3.25 8.42 -22.89
CA ALA A 244 3.42 7.56 -24.06
C ALA A 244 2.09 7.26 -24.75
N ILE A 245 1.05 6.98 -23.98
CA ILE A 245 -0.32 6.79 -24.51
C ILE A 245 -0.80 8.08 -25.19
N LYS A 246 -0.65 9.23 -24.53
CA LYS A 246 -1.02 10.54 -25.12
C LYS A 246 -0.26 10.81 -26.40
N LYS A 247 1.04 10.54 -26.44
CA LYS A 247 1.88 10.67 -27.63
C LYS A 247 1.41 9.76 -28.77
N SER A 248 1.09 8.49 -28.45
CA SER A 248 0.58 7.53 -29.45
C SER A 248 -0.74 7.98 -30.09
N LEU A 249 -1.67 8.53 -29.33
CA LEU A 249 -2.92 9.08 -29.83
C LEU A 249 -2.70 10.35 -30.68
N THR A 250 -1.72 11.18 -30.30
CA THR A 250 -1.35 12.37 -31.08
C THR A 250 -0.77 12.00 -32.44
N ILE A 251 0.07 10.95 -32.50
CA ILE A 251 0.60 10.42 -33.76
C ILE A 251 -0.53 9.97 -34.68
N GLN A 252 -1.48 9.18 -34.16
CA GLN A 252 -2.62 8.70 -34.94
C GLN A 252 -3.49 9.85 -35.49
N ARG A 253 -3.65 10.95 -34.72
CA ARG A 253 -4.36 12.17 -35.20
C ARG A 253 -3.62 12.85 -36.36
N LYS A 254 -2.28 12.94 -36.26
CA LYS A 254 -1.44 13.53 -37.33
C LYS A 254 -1.47 12.69 -38.60
N GLU A 255 -1.60 11.36 -38.45
CA GLU A 255 -1.78 10.42 -39.57
C GLU A 255 -3.18 10.44 -40.18
N GLY A 256 -4.07 11.30 -39.70
CA GLY A 256 -5.43 11.50 -40.27
C GLY A 256 -6.40 10.37 -39.91
N LYS A 257 -6.13 9.55 -38.90
CA LYS A 257 -7.04 8.50 -38.45
C LYS A 257 -8.30 9.11 -37.86
N LYS A 258 -9.45 8.77 -38.45
CA LYS A 258 -10.76 9.23 -37.98
C LYS A 258 -11.16 8.65 -36.62
N LYS A 259 -10.69 7.45 -36.30
CA LYS A 259 -10.92 6.78 -35.01
C LYS A 259 -9.58 6.50 -34.35
N LEU A 260 -9.43 6.96 -33.12
CA LEU A 260 -8.23 6.74 -32.33
C LEU A 260 -8.39 5.43 -31.53
N GLU A 261 -7.33 4.61 -31.56
CA GLU A 261 -7.32 3.31 -30.88
C GLU A 261 -6.13 3.20 -29.94
N LEU A 262 -6.34 2.55 -28.80
CA LEU A 262 -5.25 2.16 -27.92
C LEU A 262 -4.50 0.97 -28.56
N ASN A 263 -3.27 1.21 -29.00
CA ASN A 263 -2.42 0.20 -29.63
C ASN A 263 -1.18 -0.02 -28.77
N ALA A 264 -1.05 -1.21 -28.20
CA ALA A 264 0.05 -1.55 -27.30
C ALA A 264 1.42 -1.45 -27.97
N ALA A 265 1.57 -1.84 -29.25
CA ALA A 265 2.81 -1.75 -29.98
C ALA A 265 3.27 -0.28 -30.18
N LEU A 266 2.30 0.60 -30.55
CA LEU A 266 2.60 2.02 -30.72
C LEU A 266 2.91 2.70 -29.37
N VAL A 267 2.17 2.34 -28.31
CA VAL A 267 2.47 2.84 -26.96
C VAL A 267 3.84 2.37 -26.50
N ASN A 268 4.22 1.12 -26.74
CA ASN A 268 5.53 0.60 -26.40
C ASN A 268 6.66 1.36 -27.12
N ARG A 269 6.50 1.62 -28.42
CA ARG A 269 7.45 2.46 -29.18
C ARG A 269 7.58 3.85 -28.57
N CYS A 270 6.47 4.53 -28.29
CA CYS A 270 6.48 5.85 -27.67
C CYS A 270 7.11 5.83 -26.27
N LEU A 271 6.88 4.76 -25.52
CA LEU A 271 7.46 4.56 -24.20
C LEU A 271 8.98 4.41 -24.26
N THR A 272 9.48 3.59 -25.18
CA THR A 272 10.93 3.42 -25.42
C THR A 272 11.59 4.75 -25.78
N GLU A 273 10.99 5.50 -26.72
CA GLU A 273 11.49 6.82 -27.11
C GLU A 273 11.54 7.83 -25.95
N LEU A 274 10.57 7.78 -25.03
CA LEU A 274 10.54 8.65 -23.85
C LEU A 274 11.55 8.23 -22.77
N LEU A 275 11.85 6.93 -22.68
CA LEU A 275 12.82 6.40 -21.72
C LEU A 275 14.28 6.56 -22.18
N GLU A 276 14.52 6.67 -23.49
CA GLU A 276 15.85 6.90 -24.09
C GLU A 276 16.24 8.38 -24.10
N GLN A 277 15.29 9.30 -23.89
CA GLN A 277 15.61 10.72 -23.75
C GLN A 277 16.34 10.95 -22.42
N PRO A 278 17.54 11.55 -22.40
CA PRO A 278 18.19 11.91 -21.16
C PRO A 278 17.28 12.85 -20.39
N ALA A 279 17.16 12.60 -19.08
CA ALA A 279 16.40 13.47 -18.18
C ALA A 279 16.99 14.90 -18.28
N ILE A 280 16.17 15.83 -18.79
CA ILE A 280 16.49 17.26 -18.79
C ILE A 280 16.38 17.79 -17.37
#